data_133d7ce8200fe9ada58733500e2e2281
#
_entry.id   133d7ce8200fe9ada58733500e2e2281
#
_cell.length_a   1.000
_cell.length_b   1.000
_cell.length_c   1.000
_cell.angle_alpha   90.00
_cell.angle_beta   90.00
_cell.angle_gamma   90.00
#
_symmetry.space_group_name_H-M   'P 1'
#
loop_
_entity.id
_entity.type
_entity.pdbx_description
1 polymer ?
#
loop_
_entity_poly.entity_id
_entity_poly.type
_entity_poly.pdbx_seq_one_letter_code
_entity_poly.pdbx_strand_id
1 'polypeptide(L)'
;MENREAEKRTCIRFAIPGATINYELKDYAEEFSPLIDISRGGAKFLGKYPLEINADITLKISVPGERIPLTLHGKIRWISIVEGKDQYQVGVQFNPYGEKERQNYPGNLVKIISLEQKFAPEDKAKVEKYEIDS
;
A
#
# COMPACT_ATOMS: atom_id res chain seq x y z
N MET A 1 -5.93 -4.56 -22.56
CA MET A 1 -5.90 -5.67 -21.63
C MET A 1 -4.52 -6.21 -21.35
N GLU A 2 -3.72 -6.41 -22.34
CA GLU A 2 -2.33 -6.79 -22.15
C GLU A 2 -1.56 -5.75 -21.35
N ASN A 3 -1.90 -4.49 -21.56
CA ASN A 3 -1.27 -3.39 -20.85
C ASN A 3 -1.51 -3.43 -19.33
N ARG A 4 -2.67 -3.94 -18.91
CA ARG A 4 -2.97 -4.07 -17.48
C ARG A 4 -2.04 -5.04 -16.79
N GLU A 5 -1.75 -6.15 -17.43
CA GLU A 5 -0.85 -7.14 -16.84
C GLU A 5 0.56 -6.62 -16.79
N ALA A 6 0.98 -5.92 -17.83
CA ALA A 6 2.29 -5.29 -17.86
C ALA A 6 2.43 -4.26 -16.74
N GLU A 7 1.38 -3.43 -16.54
CA GLU A 7 1.37 -2.44 -15.46
C GLU A 7 1.46 -3.11 -14.09
N LYS A 8 0.72 -4.20 -13.88
CA LYS A 8 0.77 -4.95 -12.63
C LYS A 8 2.16 -5.51 -12.37
N ARG A 9 2.84 -5.96 -13.41
CA ARG A 9 4.20 -6.50 -13.28
C ARG A 9 5.23 -5.44 -12.92
N THR A 10 4.98 -4.18 -13.27
CA THR A 10 5.88 -3.08 -12.92
C THR A 10 5.68 -2.60 -11.49
N CYS A 11 4.58 -3.02 -10.82
CA CYS A 11 4.31 -2.64 -9.44
C CYS A 11 4.88 -3.68 -8.49
N ILE A 12 6.06 -3.37 -7.95
CA ILE A 12 6.72 -4.23 -6.99
C ILE A 12 6.06 -4.07 -5.62
N ARG A 13 5.66 -5.20 -5.03
CA ARG A 13 5.15 -5.23 -3.66
C ARG A 13 6.27 -5.60 -2.71
N PHE A 14 6.37 -4.85 -1.62
CA PHE A 14 7.44 -5.08 -0.65
C PHE A 14 6.95 -4.83 0.76
N ALA A 15 7.55 -5.52 1.72
CA ALA A 15 7.26 -5.35 3.13
C ALA A 15 8.25 -4.34 3.73
N ILE A 16 7.78 -3.58 4.70
CA ILE A 16 8.62 -2.67 5.46
C ILE A 16 8.60 -3.15 6.91
N PRO A 17 9.72 -3.67 7.43
CA PRO A 17 9.74 -4.19 8.79
C PRO A 17 9.28 -3.15 9.81
N GLY A 18 8.32 -3.53 10.65
CA GLY A 18 7.82 -2.67 11.69
C GLY A 18 6.86 -1.57 11.27
N ALA A 19 6.51 -1.49 9.99
CA ALA A 19 5.57 -0.47 9.53
C ALA A 19 4.16 -0.79 9.98
N THR A 20 3.42 0.26 10.34
CA THR A 20 2.03 0.15 10.77
C THR A 20 1.16 1.08 9.95
N ILE A 21 -0.12 0.74 9.88
CA ILE A 21 -1.13 1.57 9.26
C ILE A 21 -2.12 2.02 10.32
N ASN A 22 -2.44 3.29 10.26
CA ASN A 22 -3.55 3.87 10.99
C ASN A 22 -4.57 4.28 9.93
N TYR A 23 -5.82 3.86 10.05
CA TYR A 23 -6.83 4.20 9.06
C TYR A 23 -8.07 4.79 9.72
N GLU A 24 -8.68 5.73 9.03
CA GLU A 24 -9.93 6.34 9.44
C GLU A 24 -11.06 5.86 8.55
N LEU A 25 -12.11 5.43 9.19
CA LEU A 25 -13.39 5.12 8.57
C LEU A 25 -14.45 5.93 9.29
N LYS A 26 -15.51 6.26 8.57
CA LYS A 26 -16.56 7.12 9.07
C LYS A 26 -17.12 6.70 10.43
N ASP A 27 -17.21 5.40 10.68
CA ASP A 27 -17.87 4.86 11.87
C ASP A 27 -16.94 4.14 12.84
N TYR A 28 -15.63 4.16 12.60
CA TYR A 28 -14.68 3.42 13.42
C TYR A 28 -13.59 4.33 13.94
N ALA A 29 -13.15 4.07 15.16
CA ALA A 29 -12.01 4.75 15.72
C ALA A 29 -10.72 4.34 15.00
N GLU A 30 -9.74 5.22 15.01
CA GLU A 30 -8.44 4.91 14.46
C GLU A 30 -7.81 3.72 15.19
N GLU A 31 -7.26 2.80 14.41
CA GLU A 31 -6.52 1.69 14.98
C GLU A 31 -5.21 1.49 14.25
N PHE A 32 -4.19 1.09 14.99
CA PHE A 32 -2.92 0.71 14.39
C PHE A 32 -2.99 -0.75 13.98
N SER A 33 -2.67 -0.99 12.73
CA SER A 33 -2.68 -2.34 12.15
C SER A 33 -1.35 -2.59 11.46
N PRO A 34 -0.88 -3.85 11.46
CA PRO A 34 0.35 -4.16 10.74
C PRO A 34 0.18 -3.96 9.24
N LEU A 35 1.16 -3.31 8.62
CA LEU A 35 1.26 -3.26 7.18
C LEU A 35 1.85 -4.58 6.71
N ILE A 36 1.19 -5.24 5.77
CA ILE A 36 1.70 -6.48 5.18
C ILE A 36 2.67 -6.15 4.05
N ASP A 37 2.20 -5.41 3.07
CA ASP A 37 3.04 -4.95 1.98
C ASP A 37 2.50 -3.66 1.38
N ILE A 38 3.33 -3.00 0.59
CA ILE A 38 2.98 -1.77 -0.11
C ILE A 38 3.61 -1.79 -1.49
N SER A 39 2.98 -1.08 -2.42
CA SER A 39 3.51 -0.81 -3.75
C SER A 39 3.18 0.62 -4.11
N ARG A 40 3.60 1.05 -5.30
CA ARG A 40 3.26 2.39 -5.79
C ARG A 40 1.75 2.58 -5.94
N GLY A 41 1.02 1.49 -6.20
CA GLY A 41 -0.41 1.56 -6.48
C GLY A 41 -1.33 1.10 -5.35
N GLY A 42 -0.80 0.59 -4.26
CA GLY A 42 -1.66 0.09 -3.21
C GLY A 42 -0.94 -0.46 -2.00
N ALA A 43 -1.73 -0.92 -1.04
CA ALA A 43 -1.21 -1.50 0.20
C ALA A 43 -2.12 -2.63 0.68
N LYS A 44 -1.55 -3.52 1.45
CA LYS A 44 -2.27 -4.60 2.11
C LYS A 44 -1.96 -4.55 3.60
N PHE A 45 -2.99 -4.67 4.41
CA PHE A 45 -2.81 -4.64 5.87
C PHE A 45 -3.76 -5.61 6.56
N LEU A 46 -3.51 -5.86 7.84
CA LEU A 46 -4.40 -6.66 8.68
C LEU A 46 -5.36 -5.75 9.42
N GLY A 47 -6.66 -5.99 9.27
CA GLY A 47 -7.69 -5.24 9.95
C GLY A 47 -8.48 -6.11 10.90
N LYS A 48 -9.09 -5.49 11.89
CA LYS A 48 -9.92 -6.18 12.88
C LYS A 48 -11.40 -6.19 12.52
N TYR A 49 -11.79 -5.31 11.62
CA TYR A 49 -13.20 -5.13 11.27
C TYR A 49 -13.43 -5.44 9.81
N PRO A 50 -14.60 -6.01 9.47
CA PRO A 50 -14.96 -6.18 8.06
C PRO A 50 -15.25 -4.80 7.45
N LEU A 51 -14.57 -4.50 6.36
CA LEU A 51 -14.71 -3.24 5.66
C LEU A 51 -15.45 -3.46 4.35
N GLU A 52 -16.08 -2.41 3.82
CA GLU A 52 -16.84 -2.53 2.58
C GLU A 52 -15.97 -2.38 1.34
N ILE A 53 -16.18 -3.25 0.37
CA ILE A 53 -15.53 -3.16 -0.93
C ILE A 53 -15.96 -1.85 -1.60
N ASN A 54 -15.00 -1.20 -2.23
CA ASN A 54 -15.16 0.10 -2.91
C ASN A 54 -15.37 1.30 -2.00
N ALA A 55 -15.31 1.09 -0.68
CA ALA A 55 -15.35 2.22 0.26
C ALA A 55 -14.08 3.05 0.17
N ASP A 56 -14.23 4.36 0.32
CA ASP A 56 -13.08 5.25 0.41
C ASP A 56 -12.41 5.08 1.76
N ILE A 57 -11.09 5.10 1.76
CA ILE A 57 -10.32 4.96 2.98
C ILE A 57 -9.10 5.89 2.92
N THR A 58 -8.74 6.44 4.05
CA THR A 58 -7.50 7.21 4.19
C THR A 58 -6.57 6.45 5.11
N LEU A 59 -5.37 6.18 4.64
CA LEU A 59 -4.35 5.45 5.37
C LEU A 59 -3.24 6.39 5.80
N LYS A 60 -2.78 6.22 7.03
CA LYS A 60 -1.54 6.84 7.50
C LYS A 60 -0.56 5.72 7.77
N ILE A 61 0.48 5.66 6.97
CA ILE A 61 1.48 4.61 7.06
C ILE A 61 2.69 5.13 7.80
N SER A 62 2.97 4.53 8.95
CA SER A 62 4.11 4.91 9.79
C SER A 62 5.26 3.95 9.53
N VAL A 63 6.39 4.51 9.15
CA VAL A 63 7.60 3.75 8.83
C VAL A 63 8.64 4.01 9.91
N PRO A 64 9.23 2.96 10.50
CA PRO A 64 10.28 3.15 11.50
C PRO A 64 11.42 4.01 10.95
N GLY A 65 11.84 4.98 11.72
CA GLY A 65 12.88 5.93 11.32
C GLY A 65 12.40 7.14 10.56
N GLU A 66 11.13 7.16 10.13
CA GLU A 66 10.54 8.30 9.43
C GLU A 66 9.66 9.09 10.39
N ARG A 67 9.83 10.39 10.43
CA ARG A 67 9.07 11.26 11.34
C ARG A 67 7.64 11.47 10.90
N ILE A 68 7.43 11.58 9.60
CA ILE A 68 6.14 11.96 9.06
C ILE A 68 5.53 10.73 8.40
N PRO A 69 4.33 10.31 8.80
CA PRO A 69 3.67 9.20 8.15
C PRO A 69 3.23 9.59 6.74
N LEU A 70 3.10 8.58 5.89
CA LEU A 70 2.54 8.76 4.56
C LEU A 70 1.02 8.76 4.67
N THR A 71 0.38 9.80 4.19
CA THR A 71 -1.08 9.87 4.14
C THR A 71 -1.50 9.56 2.71
N LEU A 72 -2.28 8.48 2.54
CA LEU A 72 -2.69 8.01 1.22
C LEU A 72 -4.19 7.74 1.20
N HIS A 73 -4.83 8.26 0.17
CA HIS A 73 -6.25 8.03 -0.10
C HIS A 73 -6.40 6.89 -1.08
N GLY A 74 -7.40 6.06 -0.87
CA GLY A 74 -7.64 4.94 -1.76
C GLY A 74 -9.02 4.36 -1.60
N LYS A 75 -9.20 3.20 -2.22
CA LYS A 75 -10.44 2.42 -2.13
C LYS A 75 -10.12 1.00 -1.75
N ILE A 76 -10.98 0.44 -0.92
CA ILE A 76 -10.86 -0.98 -0.54
C ILE A 76 -11.27 -1.81 -1.74
N ARG A 77 -10.36 -2.68 -2.21
CA ARG A 77 -10.61 -3.50 -3.40
C ARG A 77 -10.92 -4.93 -3.10
N TRP A 78 -10.38 -5.45 -2.01
CA TRP A 78 -10.69 -6.82 -1.61
C TRP A 78 -10.46 -7.00 -0.13
N ILE A 79 -11.15 -8.01 0.42
CA ILE A 79 -11.04 -8.39 1.81
C ILE A 79 -11.00 -9.92 1.85
N SER A 80 -10.11 -10.46 2.67
CA SER A 80 -9.98 -11.89 2.87
C SER A 80 -9.94 -12.18 4.36
N ILE A 81 -10.67 -13.21 4.80
CA ILE A 81 -10.65 -13.63 6.20
C ILE A 81 -9.37 -14.41 6.46
N VAL A 82 -8.70 -14.09 7.56
CA VAL A 82 -7.54 -14.87 8.00
C VAL A 82 -8.07 -16.06 8.80
N GLU A 83 -7.86 -17.24 8.27
CA GLU A 83 -8.38 -18.47 8.85
C GLU A 83 -7.84 -18.68 10.27
N GLY A 84 -8.75 -19.02 11.19
CA GLY A 84 -8.39 -19.28 12.57
C GLY A 84 -8.12 -18.07 13.43
N LYS A 85 -8.36 -16.85 12.89
CA LYS A 85 -8.16 -15.60 13.63
C LYS A 85 -9.28 -14.63 13.30
N ASP A 86 -9.58 -13.74 14.23
CA ASP A 86 -10.57 -12.69 14.03
C ASP A 86 -9.92 -11.49 13.33
N GLN A 87 -9.35 -11.75 12.17
CA GLN A 87 -8.64 -10.74 11.40
C GLN A 87 -8.97 -10.86 9.92
N TYR A 88 -8.80 -9.74 9.23
CA TYR A 88 -9.01 -9.64 7.79
C TYR A 88 -7.76 -9.10 7.13
N GLN A 89 -7.41 -9.66 5.98
CA GLN A 89 -6.46 -8.99 5.10
C GLN A 89 -7.25 -8.03 4.21
N VAL A 90 -6.81 -6.79 4.16
CA VAL A 90 -7.49 -5.76 3.40
C VAL A 90 -6.55 -5.24 2.33
N GLY A 91 -7.01 -5.27 1.09
CA GLY A 91 -6.26 -4.70 -0.03
C GLY A 91 -6.84 -3.37 -0.44
N VAL A 92 -5.98 -2.36 -0.51
CA VAL A 92 -6.35 -1.00 -0.87
C VAL A 92 -5.65 -0.61 -2.16
N GLN A 93 -6.40 -0.04 -3.08
CA GLN A 93 -5.84 0.58 -4.28
C GLN A 93 -5.77 2.09 -4.02
N PHE A 94 -4.58 2.66 -4.19
CA PHE A 94 -4.42 4.09 -4.01
C PHE A 94 -5.10 4.86 -5.13
N ASN A 95 -5.67 6.01 -4.80
CA ASN A 95 -6.17 6.95 -5.80
C ASN A 95 -4.98 7.49 -6.60
N PRO A 96 -5.22 8.02 -7.81
CA PRO A 96 -4.16 8.59 -8.62
C PRO A 96 -3.39 9.69 -7.88
N TYR A 97 -2.15 9.90 -8.27
CA TYR A 97 -1.35 10.99 -7.75
C TYR A 97 -1.63 12.24 -8.59
N GLY A 98 -1.76 13.36 -7.92
CA GLY A 98 -2.08 14.62 -8.59
C GLY A 98 -2.54 15.68 -7.60
N GLU A 99 -3.06 16.77 -8.14
CA GLU A 99 -3.46 17.92 -7.33
C GLU A 99 -4.98 18.06 -7.17
N LYS A 100 -5.74 17.19 -7.80
CA LYS A 100 -7.21 17.24 -7.68
C LYS A 100 -7.68 16.66 -6.35
N GLU A 101 -8.92 16.97 -6.00
CA GLU A 101 -9.54 16.47 -4.79
C GLU A 101 -9.44 14.95 -4.71
N ARG A 102 -9.08 14.44 -3.56
CA ARG A 102 -8.88 13.02 -3.25
C ARG A 102 -7.76 12.34 -4.04
N GLN A 103 -7.00 13.08 -4.81
CA GLN A 103 -5.78 12.55 -5.37
C GLN A 103 -4.67 12.61 -4.34
N ASN A 104 -3.68 11.76 -4.51
CA ASN A 104 -2.58 11.68 -3.58
C ASN A 104 -1.47 12.67 -3.94
N TYR A 105 -0.86 13.22 -2.92
CA TYR A 105 0.26 14.12 -3.11
C TYR A 105 1.37 13.41 -3.90
N PRO A 106 1.85 13.99 -5.00
CA PRO A 106 2.88 13.34 -5.82
C PRO A 106 4.17 13.03 -5.07
N GLY A 107 4.51 13.81 -4.06
CA GLY A 107 5.66 13.53 -3.21
C GLY A 107 5.59 12.20 -2.49
N ASN A 108 4.38 11.69 -2.24
CA ASN A 108 4.22 10.38 -1.63
C ASN A 108 4.67 9.26 -2.57
N LEU A 109 4.45 9.43 -3.86
CA LEU A 109 4.96 8.46 -4.83
C LEU A 109 6.48 8.42 -4.81
N VAL A 110 7.12 9.58 -4.77
CA VAL A 110 8.58 9.66 -4.66
C VAL A 110 9.06 8.95 -3.40
N LYS A 111 8.36 9.14 -2.30
CA LYS A 111 8.70 8.50 -1.03
C LYS A 111 8.56 6.99 -1.12
N ILE A 112 7.49 6.50 -1.72
CA ILE A 112 7.26 5.07 -1.90
C ILE A 112 8.36 4.45 -2.77
N ILE A 113 8.76 5.13 -3.84
CA ILE A 113 9.84 4.66 -4.70
C ILE A 113 11.15 4.56 -3.90
N SER A 114 11.43 5.53 -3.05
CA SER A 114 12.59 5.50 -2.19
C SER A 114 12.56 4.30 -1.23
N LEU A 115 11.39 4.03 -0.63
CA LEU A 115 11.23 2.90 0.26
C LEU A 115 11.34 1.57 -0.49
N GLU A 116 10.83 1.52 -1.70
CA GLU A 116 10.96 0.35 -2.57
C GLU A 116 12.42 0.02 -2.82
N GLN A 117 13.23 1.03 -3.13
CA GLN A 117 14.67 0.84 -3.33
C GLN A 117 15.37 0.31 -2.08
N LYS A 118 14.89 0.71 -0.92
CA LYS A 118 15.48 0.31 0.35
C LYS A 118 15.05 -1.08 0.81
N PHE A 119 13.78 -1.43 0.60
CA PHE A 119 13.18 -2.61 1.23
C PHE A 119 12.73 -3.68 0.24
N ALA A 120 12.66 -3.42 -1.05
CA ALA A 120 12.25 -4.44 -2.01
C ALA A 120 13.26 -5.57 -2.06
N PRO A 121 12.79 -6.82 -2.29
CA PRO A 121 13.71 -7.96 -2.36
C PRO A 121 14.80 -7.77 -3.39
N GLU A 122 16.02 -8.09 -3.01
CA GLU A 122 17.20 -7.94 -3.85
C GLU A 122 17.07 -8.69 -5.19
N ASP A 123 16.46 -9.85 -5.15
CA ASP A 123 16.27 -10.67 -6.34
C ASP A 123 15.45 -9.95 -7.41
N LYS A 124 14.39 -9.25 -6.99
CA LYS A 124 13.58 -8.50 -7.92
C LYS A 124 14.34 -7.31 -8.50
N ALA A 125 15.13 -6.65 -7.66
CA ALA A 125 15.96 -5.55 -8.12
C ALA A 125 17.00 -6.01 -9.14
N LYS A 126 17.57 -7.19 -8.93
CA LYS A 126 18.52 -7.77 -9.89
C LYS A 126 17.87 -8.12 -11.22
N VAL A 127 16.68 -8.69 -11.17
CA VAL A 127 15.94 -9.02 -12.39
C VAL A 127 15.64 -7.77 -13.19
N GLU A 128 15.21 -6.72 -12.54
CA GLU A 128 14.94 -5.44 -13.20
C GLU A 128 16.20 -4.85 -13.84
N LYS A 129 17.33 -4.96 -13.17
CA LYS A 129 18.60 -4.49 -13.72
C LYS A 129 18.94 -5.22 -15.02
N TYR A 130 18.77 -6.52 -15.05
CA TYR A 130 19.05 -7.31 -16.25
C TYR A 130 18.14 -6.94 -17.40
N GLU A 131 16.89 -6.68 -17.11
CA GLU A 131 15.94 -6.27 -18.13
C GLU A 131 16.31 -4.92 -18.74
N ILE A 132 16.82 -4.02 -17.91
CA ILE A 132 17.25 -2.71 -18.38
C ILE A 132 18.51 -2.82 -19.22
N ASP A 133 19.44 -3.66 -18.83
CA ASP A 133 20.72 -3.80 -19.49
C ASP A 133 20.62 -4.58 -20.80
N SER A 134 19.58 -5.37 -20.94
CA SER A 134 19.40 -6.15 -22.15
C SER A 134 18.61 -5.37 -23.20
#